data_db8a0190a54346b7ea67d0b37271ffb6
#
_entry.id   db8a0190a54346b7ea67d0b37271ffb6
#
_cell.length_a   1.000
_cell.length_b   1.000
_cell.length_c   1.000
_cell.angle_alpha   90.00
_cell.angle_beta   90.00
_cell.angle_gamma   90.00
#
_symmetry.space_group_name_H-M   'P 1'
#
loop_
_entity.id
_entity.type
_entity.pdbx_description
1 polymer ?
#
loop_
_entity_poly.entity_id
_entity_poly.type
_entity_poly.pdbx_seq_one_letter_code
_entity_poly.pdbx_strand_id
1 'polypeptide(L)'
;ALGSAINPAAISYRLKLLKDMGCDAIRTSHNIPSPELARQCDSLGFMLLVEPFDEWDIAKCDSGYHPYFNEWAENDVAQMVRVFRNHPSVVLWGIGNEIPNQLDNDGWRTVKRLQDVCHREDPTRPVTVCMDQVATVLTNDFARDIDIPGINYRTHKYYDAKATWTQGMILGSETASTVSSRGVYKFPVKMKLGATYDDHQSSGYDVEACPWSNVPDIDFELAER
;
A
#
# COMPACT_ATOMS: atom_id res chain seq x y z
N ALA A 1 8.36 -19.86 -4.81
CA ALA A 1 7.57 -19.45 -3.65
C ALA A 1 7.67 -20.50 -2.55
N LEU A 2 7.75 -20.05 -1.30
CA LEU A 2 7.83 -20.93 -0.13
C LEU A 2 6.45 -21.21 0.50
N GLY A 3 5.39 -20.72 -0.14
CA GLY A 3 4.03 -20.77 0.41
C GLY A 3 3.88 -19.92 1.67
N SER A 4 2.97 -20.32 2.55
CA SER A 4 2.70 -19.65 3.84
C SER A 4 3.68 -20.04 4.95
N ALA A 5 4.59 -20.96 4.72
CA ALA A 5 5.57 -21.38 5.71
C ALA A 5 6.61 -20.27 5.96
N ILE A 6 6.82 -19.95 7.23
CA ILE A 6 7.81 -18.96 7.64
C ILE A 6 9.19 -19.62 7.63
N ASN A 7 10.11 -19.05 6.85
CA ASN A 7 11.50 -19.48 6.82
C ASN A 7 12.40 -18.26 7.14
N PRO A 8 13.00 -18.18 8.34
CA PRO A 8 13.82 -17.04 8.74
C PRO A 8 14.99 -16.76 7.81
N ALA A 9 15.64 -17.80 7.28
CA ALA A 9 16.75 -17.62 6.34
C ALA A 9 16.32 -17.01 5.00
N ALA A 10 15.13 -17.38 4.52
CA ALA A 10 14.58 -16.80 3.30
C ALA A 10 14.16 -15.34 3.50
N ILE A 11 13.63 -14.98 4.67
CA ILE A 11 13.33 -13.59 5.03
C ILE A 11 14.63 -12.79 5.07
N SER A 12 15.64 -13.27 5.79
CA SER A 12 16.95 -12.63 5.89
C SER A 12 17.58 -12.39 4.51
N TYR A 13 17.52 -13.39 3.62
CA TYR A 13 18.04 -13.26 2.27
C TYR A 13 17.32 -12.14 1.48
N ARG A 14 15.98 -12.08 1.54
CA ARG A 14 15.20 -11.02 0.88
C ARG A 14 15.53 -9.64 1.43
N LEU A 15 15.59 -9.51 2.77
CA LEU A 15 15.91 -8.24 3.42
C LEU A 15 17.31 -7.77 3.03
N LYS A 16 18.28 -8.69 2.94
CA LYS A 16 19.61 -8.36 2.45
C LYS A 16 19.59 -7.81 1.02
N LEU A 17 18.87 -8.47 0.11
CA LEU A 17 18.74 -7.98 -1.26
C LEU A 17 18.12 -6.59 -1.33
N LEU A 18 17.09 -6.32 -0.51
CA LEU A 18 16.48 -4.99 -0.42
C LEU A 18 17.46 -3.95 0.12
N LYS A 19 18.25 -4.29 1.15
CA LYS A 19 19.31 -3.40 1.66
C LYS A 19 20.37 -3.12 0.62
N ASP A 20 20.85 -4.15 -0.09
CA ASP A 20 21.85 -4.03 -1.16
C ASP A 20 21.32 -3.14 -2.31
N MET A 21 20.02 -3.07 -2.50
CA MET A 21 19.30 -2.21 -3.44
C MET A 21 19.12 -0.77 -2.94
N GLY A 22 19.41 -0.51 -1.67
CA GLY A 22 19.25 0.81 -1.04
C GLY A 22 17.88 1.04 -0.39
N CYS A 23 17.05 0.00 -0.22
CA CYS A 23 15.75 0.14 0.46
C CYS A 23 15.92 0.31 1.97
N ASP A 24 15.22 1.29 2.54
CA ASP A 24 15.19 1.56 3.98
C ASP A 24 13.81 1.31 4.61
N ALA A 25 12.78 1.14 3.79
CA ALA A 25 11.42 0.91 4.25
C ALA A 25 10.76 -0.26 3.51
N ILE A 26 9.82 -0.91 4.17
CA ILE A 26 9.04 -2.03 3.63
C ILE A 26 7.58 -1.81 4.00
N ARG A 27 6.71 -1.98 3.02
CA ARG A 27 5.27 -2.12 3.21
C ARG A 27 4.89 -3.59 3.11
N THR A 28 4.10 -4.08 4.07
CA THR A 28 3.68 -5.49 4.11
C THR A 28 2.38 -5.70 3.35
N SER A 29 2.42 -5.50 2.05
CA SER A 29 1.27 -5.55 1.15
C SER A 29 0.72 -6.99 0.97
N HIS A 30 -0.54 -7.26 1.21
CA HIS A 30 -1.53 -6.40 1.88
C HIS A 30 -2.11 -7.21 3.04
N ASN A 31 -1.26 -7.70 3.93
CA ASN A 31 -1.62 -8.61 5.02
C ASN A 31 -0.70 -8.42 6.22
N ILE A 32 -1.17 -8.86 7.38
CA ILE A 32 -0.39 -8.86 8.60
C ILE A 32 0.88 -9.72 8.40
N PRO A 33 2.08 -9.16 8.60
CA PRO A 33 3.32 -9.90 8.41
C PRO A 33 3.57 -10.92 9.53
N SER A 34 4.54 -11.80 9.31
CA SER A 34 5.01 -12.65 10.40
C SER A 34 5.79 -11.83 11.44
N PRO A 35 5.70 -12.17 12.73
CA PRO A 35 6.54 -11.54 13.76
C PRO A 35 8.04 -11.67 13.48
N GLU A 36 8.44 -12.72 12.75
CA GLU A 36 9.83 -12.92 12.34
C GLU A 36 10.31 -11.83 11.39
N LEU A 37 9.46 -11.36 10.45
CA LEU A 37 9.81 -10.25 9.58
C LEU A 37 10.10 -8.98 10.39
N ALA A 38 9.22 -8.64 11.34
CA ALA A 38 9.40 -7.47 12.19
C ALA A 38 10.69 -7.54 13.02
N ARG A 39 10.98 -8.70 13.64
CA ARG A 39 12.25 -8.89 14.38
C ARG A 39 13.48 -8.68 13.53
N GLN A 40 13.46 -9.18 12.30
CA GLN A 40 14.59 -8.99 11.38
C GLN A 40 14.68 -7.53 10.89
N CYS A 41 13.56 -6.87 10.67
CA CYS A 41 13.54 -5.45 10.34
C CYS A 41 14.09 -4.58 11.48
N ASP A 42 13.74 -4.89 12.73
CA ASP A 42 14.35 -4.25 13.92
C ASP A 42 15.87 -4.37 13.91
N SER A 43 16.37 -5.57 13.63
CA SER A 43 17.81 -5.86 13.63
C SER A 43 18.58 -5.21 12.48
N LEU A 44 17.93 -5.06 11.33
CA LEU A 44 18.55 -4.56 10.10
C LEU A 44 18.28 -3.06 9.84
N GLY A 45 17.49 -2.41 10.69
CA GLY A 45 17.18 -1.00 10.58
C GLY A 45 16.27 -0.66 9.39
N PHE A 46 15.27 -1.52 9.11
CA PHE A 46 14.19 -1.17 8.19
C PHE A 46 13.05 -0.47 8.91
N MET A 47 12.41 0.47 8.25
CA MET A 47 11.09 0.97 8.64
C MET A 47 9.99 0.06 8.09
N LEU A 48 8.94 -0.18 8.87
CA LEU A 48 7.79 -0.98 8.46
C LEU A 48 6.50 -0.15 8.46
N LEU A 49 5.77 -0.25 7.37
CA LEU A 49 4.34 -0.04 7.30
C LEU A 49 3.66 -1.39 7.40
N VAL A 50 2.90 -1.62 8.47
CA VAL A 50 2.18 -2.88 8.71
C VAL A 50 0.72 -2.69 8.43
N GLU A 51 0.13 -3.55 7.59
CA GLU A 51 -1.26 -3.46 7.17
C GLU A 51 -1.98 -4.82 7.24
N PRO A 52 -3.31 -4.84 7.52
CA PRO A 52 -4.05 -6.08 7.71
C PRO A 52 -4.87 -6.52 6.50
N PHE A 53 -5.33 -5.57 5.64
CA PHE A 53 -6.40 -5.83 4.69
C PHE A 53 -6.09 -5.34 3.28
N ASP A 54 -6.42 -6.18 2.28
CA ASP A 54 -6.50 -5.80 0.87
C ASP A 54 -7.94 -5.43 0.45
N GLU A 55 -8.93 -5.78 1.24
CA GLU A 55 -10.35 -5.42 1.05
C GLU A 55 -11.04 -5.21 2.39
N TRP A 56 -12.17 -4.50 2.37
CA TRP A 56 -13.05 -4.39 3.52
C TRP A 56 -14.29 -5.28 3.32
N ASP A 57 -15.51 -4.73 3.49
CA ASP A 57 -16.78 -5.44 3.36
C ASP A 57 -17.27 -5.58 1.91
N ILE A 58 -16.67 -4.88 0.96
CA ILE A 58 -16.91 -5.06 -0.47
C ILE A 58 -15.79 -5.94 -1.06
N ALA A 59 -16.18 -7.03 -1.70
CA ALA A 59 -15.25 -8.01 -2.25
C ALA A 59 -14.38 -7.45 -3.38
N LYS A 60 -13.07 -7.74 -3.31
CA LYS A 60 -12.15 -7.66 -4.46
C LYS A 60 -11.97 -9.03 -5.12
N CYS A 61 -12.17 -10.10 -4.36
CA CYS A 61 -12.14 -11.47 -4.87
C CYS A 61 -13.11 -12.38 -4.09
N ASP A 62 -13.51 -13.50 -4.71
CA ASP A 62 -14.54 -14.42 -4.16
C ASP A 62 -14.17 -15.02 -2.80
N SER A 63 -12.88 -15.22 -2.54
CA SER A 63 -12.38 -15.84 -1.31
C SER A 63 -11.60 -14.86 -0.42
N GLY A 64 -11.97 -13.59 -0.47
CA GLY A 64 -11.32 -12.54 0.31
C GLY A 64 -11.81 -12.44 1.76
N TYR A 65 -11.41 -11.36 2.41
CA TYR A 65 -11.74 -11.11 3.82
C TYR A 65 -13.13 -10.51 4.04
N HIS A 66 -13.78 -9.99 2.99
CA HIS A 66 -15.04 -9.24 3.05
C HIS A 66 -16.16 -9.92 3.87
N PRO A 67 -16.35 -11.26 3.89
CA PRO A 67 -17.43 -11.86 4.68
C PRO A 67 -17.22 -11.71 6.21
N TYR A 68 -15.98 -11.52 6.62
CA TYR A 68 -15.60 -11.44 8.03
C TYR A 68 -15.41 -10.00 8.52
N PHE A 69 -15.31 -9.04 7.60
CA PHE A 69 -14.90 -7.67 7.89
C PHE A 69 -15.76 -7.00 8.96
N ASN A 70 -17.08 -7.06 8.83
CA ASN A 70 -17.97 -6.35 9.75
C ASN A 70 -17.92 -6.89 11.18
N GLU A 71 -17.62 -8.18 11.35
CA GLU A 71 -17.53 -8.83 12.65
C GLU A 71 -16.13 -8.72 13.26
N TRP A 72 -15.07 -8.85 12.45
CA TRP A 72 -13.73 -9.09 12.95
C TRP A 72 -12.75 -7.94 12.75
N ALA A 73 -13.00 -7.00 11.85
CA ALA A 73 -12.01 -6.02 11.44
C ALA A 73 -11.40 -5.21 12.60
N GLU A 74 -12.22 -4.73 13.54
CA GLU A 74 -11.70 -3.96 14.67
C GLU A 74 -10.84 -4.82 15.61
N ASN A 75 -11.24 -6.08 15.82
CA ASN A 75 -10.47 -6.99 16.63
C ASN A 75 -9.13 -7.34 15.97
N ASP A 76 -9.15 -7.60 14.67
CA ASP A 76 -7.95 -7.96 13.92
C ASP A 76 -6.97 -6.79 13.83
N VAL A 77 -7.44 -5.56 13.59
CA VAL A 77 -6.61 -4.35 13.68
C VAL A 77 -6.03 -4.17 15.08
N ALA A 78 -6.85 -4.32 16.13
CA ALA A 78 -6.37 -4.21 17.51
C ALA A 78 -5.30 -5.26 17.83
N GLN A 79 -5.50 -6.50 17.40
CA GLN A 79 -4.51 -7.57 17.61
C GLN A 79 -3.23 -7.30 16.81
N MET A 80 -3.33 -6.86 15.56
CA MET A 80 -2.18 -6.45 14.76
C MET A 80 -1.35 -5.40 15.51
N VAL A 81 -1.98 -4.31 15.94
CA VAL A 81 -1.27 -3.25 16.66
C VAL A 81 -0.63 -3.78 17.95
N ARG A 82 -1.35 -4.56 18.75
CA ARG A 82 -0.81 -5.14 20.01
C ARG A 82 0.42 -6.03 19.80
N VAL A 83 0.42 -6.81 18.70
CA VAL A 83 1.54 -7.69 18.36
C VAL A 83 2.76 -6.88 17.93
N PHE A 84 2.56 -5.81 17.16
CA PHE A 84 3.68 -5.14 16.49
C PHE A 84 4.09 -3.78 17.09
N ARG A 85 3.29 -3.15 17.97
CA ARG A 85 3.59 -1.81 18.50
C ARG A 85 4.91 -1.69 19.29
N ASN A 86 5.46 -2.81 19.79
CA ASN A 86 6.74 -2.81 20.49
C ASN A 86 7.96 -3.04 19.58
N HIS A 87 7.74 -3.16 18.26
CA HIS A 87 8.81 -3.24 17.29
C HIS A 87 9.25 -1.83 16.87
N PRO A 88 10.52 -1.43 17.11
CA PRO A 88 11.00 -0.10 16.73
C PRO A 88 11.03 0.13 15.21
N SER A 89 11.06 -0.94 14.41
CA SER A 89 10.94 -0.84 12.96
C SER A 89 9.57 -0.37 12.49
N VAL A 90 8.50 -0.63 13.23
CA VAL A 90 7.15 -0.21 12.84
C VAL A 90 7.00 1.28 13.01
N VAL A 91 6.73 2.01 11.94
CA VAL A 91 6.59 3.46 11.92
C VAL A 91 5.21 3.94 11.48
N LEU A 92 4.41 3.06 10.87
CA LEU A 92 3.13 3.41 10.27
C LEU A 92 2.18 2.23 10.28
N TRP A 93 0.90 2.47 10.58
CA TRP A 93 -0.18 1.49 10.48
C TRP A 93 -0.96 1.70 9.19
N GLY A 94 -1.13 0.64 8.39
CA GLY A 94 -2.07 0.61 7.29
C GLY A 94 -3.43 0.08 7.76
N ILE A 95 -4.52 0.52 7.15
CA ILE A 95 -5.87 0.02 7.46
C ILE A 95 -6.62 -0.51 6.23
N GLY A 96 -6.03 -0.44 5.06
CA GLY A 96 -6.61 -0.98 3.82
C GLY A 96 -5.83 -0.59 2.58
N ASN A 97 -5.98 -1.39 1.53
CA ASN A 97 -5.37 -1.18 0.23
C ASN A 97 -6.42 -1.20 -0.89
N GLU A 98 -6.48 -0.13 -1.68
CA GLU A 98 -7.32 -0.04 -2.89
C GLU A 98 -8.75 -0.58 -2.68
N ILE A 99 -9.29 -0.29 -1.52
CA ILE A 99 -10.58 -0.82 -1.09
C ILE A 99 -11.72 -0.20 -1.91
N PRO A 100 -12.71 -0.98 -2.37
CA PRO A 100 -13.82 -0.46 -3.17
C PRO A 100 -14.59 0.67 -2.49
N ASN A 101 -14.66 0.67 -1.16
CA ASN A 101 -15.32 1.71 -0.35
C ASN A 101 -14.72 3.12 -0.52
N GLN A 102 -13.56 3.27 -1.13
CA GLN A 102 -13.02 4.58 -1.50
C GLN A 102 -13.90 5.33 -2.51
N LEU A 103 -14.81 4.62 -3.20
CA LEU A 103 -15.78 5.20 -4.11
C LEU A 103 -17.07 5.64 -3.41
N ASP A 104 -17.29 5.23 -2.16
CA ASP A 104 -18.50 5.51 -1.41
C ASP A 104 -18.42 6.85 -0.67
N ASN A 105 -19.53 7.59 -0.64
CA ASN A 105 -19.61 8.86 0.09
C ASN A 105 -19.48 8.70 1.61
N ASP A 106 -19.75 7.52 2.13
CA ASP A 106 -19.67 7.19 3.57
C ASP A 106 -18.43 6.36 3.95
N GLY A 107 -17.56 6.03 2.99
CA GLY A 107 -16.34 5.23 3.21
C GLY A 107 -15.42 5.81 4.29
N TRP A 108 -15.39 7.14 4.43
CA TRP A 108 -14.63 7.84 5.48
C TRP A 108 -15.01 7.39 6.91
N ARG A 109 -16.25 6.89 7.14
CA ARG A 109 -16.67 6.38 8.45
C ARG A 109 -15.88 5.13 8.85
N THR A 110 -15.63 4.26 7.88
CA THR A 110 -14.80 3.06 8.11
C THR A 110 -13.34 3.44 8.27
N VAL A 111 -12.83 4.40 7.49
CA VAL A 111 -11.48 4.97 7.70
C VAL A 111 -11.32 5.42 9.15
N LYS A 112 -12.24 6.31 9.60
CA LYS A 112 -12.18 6.83 10.97
C LYS A 112 -12.28 5.72 12.02
N ARG A 113 -13.22 4.79 11.85
CA ARG A 113 -13.43 3.67 12.79
C ARG A 113 -12.16 2.84 12.97
N LEU A 114 -11.49 2.44 11.90
CA LEU A 114 -10.29 1.62 11.98
C LEU A 114 -9.08 2.41 12.47
N GLN A 115 -8.95 3.67 12.08
CA GLN A 115 -7.93 4.56 12.61
C GLN A 115 -8.08 4.77 14.13
N ASP A 116 -9.31 4.98 14.62
CA ASP A 116 -9.59 5.12 16.05
C ASP A 116 -9.16 3.85 16.83
N VAL A 117 -9.27 2.66 16.21
CA VAL A 117 -8.74 1.41 16.80
C VAL A 117 -7.22 1.45 16.89
N CYS A 118 -6.55 1.85 15.81
CA CYS A 118 -5.08 1.98 15.83
C CYS A 118 -4.63 2.95 16.91
N HIS A 119 -5.21 4.15 16.98
CA HIS A 119 -4.84 5.17 17.98
C HIS A 119 -5.14 4.74 19.41
N ARG A 120 -6.21 3.97 19.63
CA ARG A 120 -6.53 3.41 20.96
C ARG A 120 -5.47 2.43 21.44
N GLU A 121 -4.93 1.61 20.53
CA GLU A 121 -3.94 0.58 20.85
C GLU A 121 -2.50 1.10 20.80
N ASP A 122 -2.24 2.12 19.98
CA ASP A 122 -0.97 2.81 19.82
C ASP A 122 -1.14 4.27 19.39
N PRO A 123 -1.17 5.22 20.33
CA PRO A 123 -1.32 6.65 20.01
C PRO A 123 -0.04 7.32 19.48
N THR A 124 1.03 6.56 19.28
CA THR A 124 2.36 7.12 18.95
C THR A 124 2.68 7.09 17.47
N ARG A 125 1.96 6.29 16.68
CA ARG A 125 2.22 6.12 15.25
C ARG A 125 1.02 6.55 14.41
N PRO A 126 1.27 7.21 13.28
CA PRO A 126 0.21 7.60 12.36
C PRO A 126 -0.38 6.39 11.62
N VAL A 127 -1.53 6.63 11.00
CA VAL A 127 -2.31 5.64 10.26
C VAL A 127 -2.46 6.08 8.80
N THR A 128 -2.42 5.13 7.88
CA THR A 128 -2.63 5.34 6.44
C THR A 128 -3.66 4.39 5.85
N VAL A 129 -4.29 4.82 4.78
CA VAL A 129 -5.04 3.97 3.84
C VAL A 129 -4.52 4.23 2.43
N CYS A 130 -4.28 3.18 1.66
CA CYS A 130 -3.66 3.28 0.35
C CYS A 130 -4.74 3.26 -0.75
N MET A 131 -4.79 4.32 -1.56
CA MET A 131 -5.89 4.61 -2.48
C MET A 131 -5.40 4.71 -3.92
N ASP A 132 -6.13 4.09 -4.85
CA ASP A 132 -5.87 4.19 -6.30
C ASP A 132 -6.89 5.06 -7.05
N GLN A 133 -8.10 5.28 -6.48
CA GLN A 133 -9.15 6.10 -7.09
C GLN A 133 -9.04 7.58 -6.67
N VAL A 134 -7.83 8.12 -6.78
CA VAL A 134 -7.46 9.43 -6.22
C VAL A 134 -8.36 10.56 -6.71
N ALA A 135 -8.77 10.56 -7.99
CA ALA A 135 -9.68 11.58 -8.54
C ALA A 135 -11.01 11.65 -7.79
N THR A 136 -11.58 10.50 -7.43
CA THR A 136 -12.82 10.42 -6.64
C THR A 136 -12.57 10.80 -5.19
N VAL A 137 -11.50 10.28 -4.59
CA VAL A 137 -11.16 10.51 -3.18
C VAL A 137 -10.85 11.99 -2.90
N LEU A 138 -10.38 12.73 -3.86
CA LEU A 138 -10.20 14.19 -3.74
C LEU A 138 -11.51 14.96 -3.56
N THR A 139 -12.67 14.34 -3.83
CA THR A 139 -13.97 15.01 -3.85
C THR A 139 -15.03 14.42 -2.91
N ASN A 140 -14.79 13.23 -2.31
CA ASN A 140 -15.79 12.51 -1.53
C ASN A 140 -15.50 12.37 -0.03
N ASP A 141 -14.58 13.16 0.48
CA ASP A 141 -14.19 13.14 1.92
C ASP A 141 -13.56 11.83 2.43
N PHE A 142 -13.34 10.82 1.59
CA PHE A 142 -12.81 9.52 2.03
C PHE A 142 -11.51 9.63 2.84
N ALA A 143 -10.60 10.51 2.39
CA ALA A 143 -9.31 10.74 3.05
C ALA A 143 -9.33 11.85 4.11
N ARG A 144 -10.51 12.37 4.47
CA ARG A 144 -10.66 13.56 5.34
C ARG A 144 -9.99 13.40 6.70
N ASP A 145 -10.18 12.26 7.33
CA ASP A 145 -9.80 12.03 8.73
C ASP A 145 -8.56 11.14 8.88
N ILE A 146 -7.99 10.61 7.79
CA ILE A 146 -6.79 9.77 7.86
C ILE A 146 -5.54 10.61 8.17
N ASP A 147 -4.63 10.10 9.01
CA ASP A 147 -3.43 10.85 9.40
C ASP A 147 -2.52 11.11 8.20
N ILE A 148 -2.25 10.09 7.39
CA ILE A 148 -1.40 10.17 6.21
C ILE A 148 -2.10 9.50 5.03
N PRO A 149 -2.67 10.25 4.09
CA PRO A 149 -3.23 9.68 2.88
C PRO A 149 -2.18 8.97 2.02
N GLY A 150 -2.41 7.70 1.68
CA GLY A 150 -1.56 6.91 0.77
C GLY A 150 -2.10 6.94 -0.66
N ILE A 151 -1.21 7.13 -1.63
CA ILE A 151 -1.57 7.17 -3.06
C ILE A 151 -0.85 6.06 -3.80
N ASN A 152 -1.63 5.22 -4.49
CA ASN A 152 -1.14 4.20 -5.40
C ASN A 152 -1.19 4.71 -6.85
N TYR A 153 -0.08 4.57 -7.57
CA TYR A 153 0.09 4.73 -9.04
C TYR A 153 -0.26 6.09 -9.65
N ARG A 154 -0.80 7.04 -8.90
CA ARG A 154 -1.29 8.33 -9.41
C ARG A 154 -0.32 9.46 -9.05
N THR A 155 0.95 9.30 -9.40
CA THR A 155 2.03 10.27 -9.06
C THR A 155 1.70 11.68 -9.57
N HIS A 156 1.06 11.79 -10.74
CA HIS A 156 0.58 13.05 -11.31
C HIS A 156 -0.46 13.77 -10.45
N LYS A 157 -1.08 13.08 -9.48
CA LYS A 157 -2.06 13.66 -8.54
C LYS A 157 -1.47 14.14 -7.21
N TYR A 158 -0.18 13.97 -6.97
CA TYR A 158 0.44 14.32 -5.70
C TYR A 158 0.28 15.81 -5.35
N TYR A 159 0.43 16.71 -6.32
CA TYR A 159 0.26 18.14 -6.10
C TYR A 159 -1.20 18.50 -5.82
N ASP A 160 -2.15 17.93 -6.56
CA ASP A 160 -3.58 18.12 -6.33
C ASP A 160 -3.96 17.64 -4.93
N ALA A 161 -3.51 16.45 -4.54
CA ALA A 161 -3.76 15.84 -3.25
C ALA A 161 -3.20 16.70 -2.10
N LYS A 162 -1.96 17.15 -2.22
CA LYS A 162 -1.33 18.02 -1.23
C LYS A 162 -2.00 19.39 -1.11
N ALA A 163 -2.56 19.91 -2.18
CA ALA A 163 -3.31 21.18 -2.18
C ALA A 163 -4.72 21.03 -1.57
N THR A 164 -5.33 19.84 -1.72
CA THR A 164 -6.71 19.58 -1.28
C THR A 164 -6.79 19.08 0.14
N TRP A 165 -5.93 18.15 0.53
CA TRP A 165 -5.94 17.54 1.84
C TRP A 165 -5.16 18.35 2.87
N THR A 166 -5.73 18.46 4.06
CA THR A 166 -5.23 19.34 5.13
C THR A 166 -4.13 18.72 6.00
N GLN A 167 -3.86 17.42 5.83
CA GLN A 167 -2.87 16.67 6.63
C GLN A 167 -1.43 17.15 6.40
N GLY A 168 -1.17 17.89 5.31
CA GLY A 168 0.14 18.45 5.00
C GLY A 168 1.17 17.41 4.49
N MET A 169 0.87 16.13 4.59
CA MET A 169 1.71 15.02 4.16
C MET A 169 0.89 14.02 3.35
N ILE A 170 1.50 13.44 2.34
CA ILE A 170 0.99 12.30 1.57
C ILE A 170 2.06 11.23 1.48
N LEU A 171 1.67 9.98 1.33
CA LEU A 171 2.54 8.84 1.11
C LEU A 171 2.36 8.31 -0.30
N GLY A 172 3.43 8.18 -1.08
CA GLY A 172 3.44 7.34 -2.26
C GLY A 172 3.52 5.88 -1.80
N SER A 173 2.37 5.23 -1.65
CA SER A 173 2.31 3.87 -1.10
C SER A 173 2.60 2.78 -2.13
N GLU A 174 2.27 3.04 -3.40
CA GLU A 174 2.70 2.30 -4.59
C GLU A 174 2.93 3.30 -5.71
N THR A 175 4.17 3.58 -6.06
CA THR A 175 4.48 4.66 -7.01
C THR A 175 4.40 4.20 -8.46
N ALA A 176 4.78 2.96 -8.75
CA ALA A 176 4.71 2.37 -10.08
C ALA A 176 4.52 0.86 -10.01
N SER A 177 3.76 0.30 -10.94
CA SER A 177 3.70 -1.14 -11.17
C SER A 177 4.73 -1.52 -12.24
N THR A 178 6.01 -1.30 -11.97
CA THR A 178 7.08 -1.71 -12.88
C THR A 178 7.22 -3.22 -12.83
N VAL A 179 6.91 -3.87 -13.94
CA VAL A 179 7.01 -5.32 -14.06
C VAL A 179 8.27 -5.67 -14.82
N SER A 180 9.40 -5.61 -14.16
CA SER A 180 10.57 -6.34 -14.65
C SER A 180 10.66 -7.65 -13.91
N SER A 181 10.02 -8.68 -14.42
CA SER A 181 10.15 -10.00 -13.83
C SER A 181 11.47 -10.64 -14.22
N ARG A 182 12.02 -11.38 -13.28
CA ARG A 182 13.21 -12.18 -13.50
C ARG A 182 13.11 -13.02 -14.78
N GLY A 183 14.05 -12.82 -15.69
CA GLY A 183 14.31 -13.75 -16.79
C GLY A 183 13.55 -13.52 -18.08
N VAL A 184 12.76 -12.45 -18.16
CA VAL A 184 12.14 -12.06 -19.43
C VAL A 184 12.50 -10.61 -19.74
N TYR A 185 13.57 -10.43 -20.48
CA TYR A 185 13.98 -9.11 -20.95
C TYR A 185 13.72 -9.05 -22.45
N LYS A 186 12.71 -8.29 -22.86
CA LYS A 186 12.46 -8.03 -24.27
C LYS A 186 12.99 -6.65 -24.65
N PHE A 187 13.83 -6.61 -25.66
CA PHE A 187 14.38 -5.37 -26.19
C PHE A 187 14.05 -5.22 -27.67
N PRO A 188 13.68 -4.03 -28.16
CA PRO A 188 13.49 -2.80 -27.39
C PRO A 188 12.27 -2.88 -26.47
N VAL A 189 12.32 -2.20 -25.35
CA VAL A 189 11.16 -2.03 -24.45
C VAL A 189 10.05 -1.32 -25.20
N LYS A 190 8.85 -1.88 -25.16
CA LYS A 190 7.67 -1.28 -25.81
C LYS A 190 6.80 -0.65 -24.74
N MET A 191 6.65 0.64 -24.80
CA MET A 191 5.70 1.37 -23.97
C MET A 191 4.33 1.36 -24.61
N LYS A 192 3.29 1.11 -23.79
CA LYS A 192 1.91 1.21 -24.23
C LYS A 192 1.39 2.62 -23.97
N LEU A 193 1.35 3.41 -25.01
CA LEU A 193 0.69 4.71 -24.97
C LEU A 193 -0.79 4.55 -25.33
N GLY A 194 -1.67 5.15 -24.54
CA GLY A 194 -3.11 5.18 -24.83
C GLY A 194 -3.85 3.89 -24.47
N ALA A 195 -3.65 3.37 -23.27
CA ALA A 195 -4.47 2.28 -22.76
C ALA A 195 -5.92 2.71 -22.50
N THR A 196 -6.77 1.73 -22.26
CA THR A 196 -8.21 1.86 -22.12
C THR A 196 -8.67 2.53 -20.82
N TYR A 197 -7.75 2.92 -19.93
CA TYR A 197 -8.04 3.59 -18.68
C TYR A 197 -7.49 5.01 -18.70
N ASP A 198 -8.37 5.99 -18.51
CA ASP A 198 -8.03 7.42 -18.50
C ASP A 198 -7.40 7.90 -17.19
N ASP A 199 -7.07 7.02 -16.30
CA ASP A 199 -6.61 7.38 -14.95
C ASP A 199 -5.09 7.58 -14.85
N HIS A 200 -4.35 7.43 -15.94
CA HIS A 200 -2.91 7.63 -16.02
C HIS A 200 -2.13 6.93 -14.89
N GLN A 201 -2.44 5.66 -14.67
CA GLN A 201 -1.73 4.87 -13.69
C GLN A 201 -0.27 4.69 -14.10
N SER A 202 0.64 5.10 -13.24
CA SER A 202 2.07 4.83 -13.43
C SER A 202 2.33 3.33 -13.32
N SER A 203 2.92 2.74 -14.34
CA SER A 203 3.12 1.30 -14.37
C SER A 203 4.33 0.87 -15.22
N GLY A 204 4.59 -0.42 -15.27
CA GLY A 204 5.73 -0.97 -15.98
C GLY A 204 5.73 -0.68 -17.49
N TYR A 205 6.88 -0.61 -18.05
CA TYR A 205 7.12 -0.19 -19.43
C TYR A 205 7.14 -1.33 -20.45
N ASP A 206 6.93 -2.55 -20.04
CA ASP A 206 6.77 -3.67 -20.98
C ASP A 206 5.31 -4.06 -21.07
N VAL A 207 4.67 -3.70 -22.19
CA VAL A 207 3.24 -3.96 -22.43
C VAL A 207 2.89 -5.45 -22.55
N GLU A 208 3.85 -6.30 -22.84
CA GLU A 208 3.60 -7.74 -22.90
C GLU A 208 3.65 -8.37 -21.51
N ALA A 209 4.43 -7.79 -20.60
CA ALA A 209 4.53 -8.21 -19.22
C ALA A 209 3.45 -7.58 -18.32
N CYS A 210 2.96 -6.39 -18.69
CA CYS A 210 2.00 -5.61 -17.91
C CYS A 210 0.90 -5.01 -18.81
N PRO A 211 -0.03 -5.83 -19.31
CA PRO A 211 -1.00 -5.40 -20.32
C PRO A 211 -2.02 -4.36 -19.82
N TRP A 212 -2.18 -4.20 -18.51
CA TRP A 212 -3.05 -3.16 -17.92
C TRP A 212 -2.32 -1.83 -17.73
N SER A 213 -1.00 -1.80 -17.91
CA SER A 213 -0.23 -0.60 -17.64
C SER A 213 -0.30 0.39 -18.78
N ASN A 214 -0.55 1.63 -18.41
CA ASN A 214 -0.57 2.76 -19.31
C ASN A 214 0.34 3.85 -18.72
N VAL A 215 1.56 3.93 -19.23
CA VAL A 215 2.51 4.95 -18.76
C VAL A 215 2.71 5.96 -19.87
N PRO A 216 2.19 7.18 -19.75
CA PRO A 216 2.76 8.31 -20.46
C PRO A 216 4.23 8.48 -20.07
N ASP A 217 5.08 8.89 -21.00
CA ASP A 217 6.52 9.04 -20.75
C ASP A 217 6.82 9.90 -19.51
N ILE A 218 6.02 10.92 -19.27
CA ILE A 218 6.19 11.81 -18.12
C ILE A 218 5.89 11.12 -16.77
N ASP A 219 4.94 10.20 -16.72
CA ASP A 219 4.62 9.47 -15.50
C ASP A 219 5.70 8.44 -15.17
N PHE A 220 6.30 7.85 -16.19
CA PHE A 220 7.45 6.99 -16.03
C PHE A 220 8.65 7.74 -15.45
N GLU A 221 8.98 8.92 -15.99
CA GLU A 221 10.06 9.76 -15.46
C GLU A 221 9.81 10.21 -14.02
N LEU A 222 8.55 10.48 -13.65
CA LEU A 222 8.16 10.83 -12.27
C LEU A 222 8.24 9.64 -11.32
N ALA A 223 7.94 8.44 -11.78
CA ALA A 223 8.02 7.23 -10.97
C ALA A 223 9.46 6.76 -10.74
N GLU A 224 10.37 7.11 -11.65
CA GLU A 224 11.81 6.77 -11.55
C GLU A 224 12.60 7.74 -10.64
N ARG A 225 12.03 8.89 -10.31
CA ARG A 225 12.66 9.93 -9.45
C ARG A 225 12.27 9.78 -7.99
#